data_694763cd6325db1680b7d14b62cac0ab
#
_entry.id   694763cd6325db1680b7d14b62cac0ab
#
_cell.length_a   1.000
_cell.length_b   1.000
_cell.length_c   1.000
_cell.angle_alpha   90.00
_cell.angle_beta   90.00
_cell.angle_gamma   90.00
#
_symmetry.space_group_name_H-M   'P 1'
#
loop_
_entity.id
_entity.type
_entity.pdbx_description
1 polymer ?
#
loop_
_entity_poly.entity_id
_entity_poly.type
_entity_poly.pdbx_seq_one_letter_code
_entity_poly.pdbx_strand_id
1 'polypeptide(L)'
;NSLSIADRCEEYDILGTPQLPKFKCPQDMAEEDHLRQLCRDGWQSKLSGRLTEQEKTEYTERIKKELDVISGANLSGYFLIVRDIVNSVNDRGWIPGPGRGSAAGCLVSYLVNITQVNPMKYGLIFERFYNAGRNTDGHVSLPDVDIDVPATKRDEVIDYIRNKYGKDKVGQMVTFGRLQGRSALKEVLRMNEACSYDEMNVITKSLPHEHEVSDQLSEMENPSVIKWTLMNQPEVLREYCRMNDDGTLEGDYAKRFEQAMRIEGTFKSQGKHAAGVVISSHNLDNVCPMVRDKKGTEKIAGMEMNDLEAMGHVKFDILGVSLLDKVMGIRDELNQ
;
A
#
# COMPACT_ATOMS: atom_id res chain seq x y z
N ASN A 1 -8.35 -37.45 -15.99
CA ASN A 1 -7.34 -36.89 -15.09
C ASN A 1 -7.81 -35.60 -14.40
N SER A 2 -8.51 -34.66 -15.10
CA SER A 2 -8.98 -33.39 -14.50
C SER A 2 -10.00 -33.61 -13.37
N LEU A 3 -10.99 -34.49 -13.59
CA LEU A 3 -11.97 -34.86 -12.56
C LEU A 3 -11.29 -35.53 -11.35
N SER A 4 -10.35 -36.46 -11.60
CA SER A 4 -9.62 -37.11 -10.52
C SER A 4 -8.73 -36.16 -9.71
N ILE A 5 -8.29 -35.04 -10.29
CA ILE A 5 -7.59 -33.99 -9.56
C ILE A 5 -8.60 -33.15 -8.76
N ALA A 6 -9.73 -32.78 -9.37
CA ALA A 6 -10.79 -32.04 -8.69
C ALA A 6 -11.34 -32.79 -7.47
N ASP A 7 -11.57 -34.13 -7.62
CA ASP A 7 -12.05 -35.01 -6.53
C ASP A 7 -11.07 -35.12 -5.35
N ARG A 8 -9.80 -34.74 -5.54
CA ARG A 8 -8.76 -34.73 -4.49
C ARG A 8 -8.59 -33.36 -3.84
N CYS A 9 -9.22 -32.32 -4.37
CA CYS A 9 -9.21 -30.99 -3.76
C CYS A 9 -10.26 -30.94 -2.65
N GLU A 10 -9.83 -30.50 -1.49
CA GLU A 10 -10.71 -30.22 -0.35
C GLU A 10 -11.03 -28.71 -0.32
N GLU A 11 -12.12 -28.34 0.33
CA GLU A 11 -12.42 -26.94 0.60
C GLU A 11 -11.56 -26.45 1.76
N TYR A 12 -10.87 -25.32 1.57
CA TYR A 12 -10.04 -24.69 2.58
C TYR A 12 -10.52 -23.25 2.81
N ASP A 13 -10.61 -22.87 4.07
CA ASP A 13 -10.72 -21.44 4.41
C ASP A 13 -9.31 -20.87 4.51
N ILE A 14 -8.97 -20.01 3.56
CA ILE A 14 -7.67 -19.31 3.48
C ILE A 14 -7.74 -17.87 4.00
N LEU A 15 -8.94 -17.40 4.34
CA LEU A 15 -9.10 -16.07 4.90
C LEU A 15 -8.70 -16.06 6.37
N GLY A 16 -8.14 -14.95 6.82
CA GLY A 16 -7.62 -14.83 8.18
C GLY A 16 -7.75 -13.45 8.77
N THR A 17 -7.76 -13.38 10.09
CA THR A 17 -7.64 -12.12 10.81
C THR A 17 -6.17 -11.67 10.82
N PRO A 18 -5.88 -10.35 10.82
CA PRO A 18 -4.52 -9.83 10.86
C PRO A 18 -3.71 -10.41 12.02
N GLN A 19 -2.59 -11.06 11.67
CA GLN A 19 -1.66 -11.65 12.62
C GLN A 19 -0.36 -10.86 12.63
N LEU A 20 -0.23 -9.95 13.58
CA LEU A 20 0.99 -9.20 13.80
C LEU A 20 2.09 -10.11 14.36
N PRO A 21 3.33 -9.99 13.87
CA PRO A 21 4.46 -10.62 14.52
C PRO A 21 4.63 -9.99 15.92
N LYS A 22 4.99 -10.80 16.91
CA LYS A 22 5.26 -10.30 18.27
C LYS A 22 6.54 -9.46 18.27
N PHE A 23 6.43 -8.26 18.83
CA PHE A 23 7.59 -7.43 19.09
C PHE A 23 8.30 -7.87 20.38
N LYS A 24 9.60 -8.07 20.31
CA LYS A 24 10.36 -8.44 21.50
C LYS A 24 10.64 -7.20 22.36
N CYS A 25 9.84 -7.04 23.41
CA CYS A 25 10.00 -5.94 24.37
C CYS A 25 11.16 -6.18 25.35
N PRO A 26 11.78 -5.11 25.89
CA PRO A 26 12.75 -5.22 26.98
C PRO A 26 12.10 -5.86 28.23
N GLN A 27 12.87 -6.69 28.94
CA GLN A 27 12.46 -7.28 30.22
C GLN A 27 11.13 -8.06 30.16
N ASP A 28 10.80 -8.63 28.97
CA ASP A 28 9.54 -9.36 28.71
C ASP A 28 8.28 -8.56 29.07
N MET A 29 8.34 -7.22 29.03
CA MET A 29 7.23 -6.30 29.22
C MET A 29 6.16 -6.54 28.15
N ALA A 30 4.89 -6.33 28.49
CA ALA A 30 3.83 -6.36 27.49
C ALA A 30 4.00 -5.22 26.45
N GLU A 31 3.63 -5.49 25.20
CA GLU A 31 3.76 -4.50 24.09
C GLU A 31 3.03 -3.19 24.41
N GLU A 32 1.86 -3.27 25.04
CA GLU A 32 1.09 -2.10 25.46
C GLU A 32 1.85 -1.27 26.51
N ASP A 33 2.40 -1.91 27.52
CA ASP A 33 3.13 -1.22 28.61
C ASP A 33 4.40 -0.57 28.07
N HIS A 34 5.09 -1.27 27.14
CA HIS A 34 6.25 -0.73 26.47
C HIS A 34 5.92 0.49 25.63
N LEU A 35 4.82 0.44 24.86
CA LEU A 35 4.37 1.59 24.06
C LEU A 35 4.00 2.79 24.96
N ARG A 36 3.31 2.55 26.07
CA ARG A 36 2.97 3.58 27.08
C ARG A 36 4.24 4.20 27.69
N GLN A 37 5.26 3.38 27.98
CA GLN A 37 6.53 3.89 28.50
C GLN A 37 7.24 4.77 27.46
N LEU A 38 7.31 4.35 26.21
CA LEU A 38 7.89 5.15 25.12
C LEU A 38 7.15 6.48 24.91
N CYS A 39 5.83 6.51 25.10
CA CYS A 39 5.08 7.77 25.06
C CYS A 39 5.47 8.71 26.22
N ARG A 40 5.72 8.18 27.43
CA ARG A 40 6.21 8.98 28.57
C ARG A 40 7.59 9.57 28.28
N ASP A 41 8.50 8.76 27.70
CA ASP A 41 9.85 9.21 27.33
C ASP A 41 9.77 10.29 26.24
N GLY A 42 8.91 10.10 25.24
CA GLY A 42 8.62 11.08 24.20
C GLY A 42 8.00 12.37 24.74
N TRP A 43 7.12 12.27 25.72
CA TRP A 43 6.58 13.45 26.42
C TRP A 43 7.70 14.24 27.10
N GLN A 44 8.56 13.59 27.85
CA GLN A 44 9.67 14.25 28.53
C GLN A 44 10.63 14.96 27.56
N SER A 45 10.97 14.30 26.46
CA SER A 45 11.94 14.83 25.50
C SER A 45 11.36 15.94 24.60
N LYS A 46 10.09 15.84 24.20
CA LYS A 46 9.49 16.70 23.17
C LYS A 46 8.60 17.81 23.72
N LEU A 47 7.89 17.56 24.81
CA LEU A 47 6.80 18.42 25.31
C LEU A 47 7.05 19.01 26.70
N SER A 48 7.83 18.35 27.55
CA SER A 48 8.06 18.82 28.92
C SER A 48 8.64 20.24 28.94
N GLY A 49 8.04 21.10 29.76
CA GLY A 49 8.44 22.50 29.89
C GLY A 49 8.10 23.42 28.72
N ARG A 50 7.39 22.91 27.72
CA ARG A 50 7.03 23.65 26.49
C ARG A 50 5.53 23.94 26.37
N LEU A 51 4.72 23.38 27.25
CA LEU A 51 3.25 23.48 27.25
C LEU A 51 2.74 24.27 28.44
N THR A 52 1.68 25.03 28.23
CA THR A 52 0.86 25.61 29.31
C THR A 52 0.09 24.55 30.06
N GLU A 53 -0.46 24.84 31.24
CA GLU A 53 -1.26 23.86 31.98
C GLU A 53 -2.53 23.42 31.24
N GLN A 54 -3.16 24.31 30.49
CA GLN A 54 -4.30 23.95 29.65
C GLN A 54 -3.90 22.99 28.52
N GLU A 55 -2.83 23.29 27.80
CA GLU A 55 -2.31 22.42 26.75
C GLU A 55 -1.91 21.04 27.29
N LYS A 56 -1.28 20.99 28.47
CA LYS A 56 -0.96 19.70 29.12
C LYS A 56 -2.19 18.82 29.31
N THR A 57 -3.30 19.42 29.73
CA THR A 57 -4.56 18.69 29.91
C THR A 57 -5.06 18.15 28.57
N GLU A 58 -5.13 19.01 27.54
CA GLU A 58 -5.59 18.63 26.20
C GLU A 58 -4.72 17.52 25.60
N TYR A 59 -3.40 17.63 25.68
CA TYR A 59 -2.47 16.60 25.19
C TYR A 59 -2.60 15.28 25.96
N THR A 60 -2.77 15.35 27.29
CA THR A 60 -2.92 14.14 28.14
C THR A 60 -4.21 13.39 27.79
N GLU A 61 -5.31 14.10 27.63
CA GLU A 61 -6.59 13.52 27.20
C GLU A 61 -6.47 12.87 25.82
N ARG A 62 -5.79 13.54 24.89
CA ARG A 62 -5.55 13.03 23.55
C ARG A 62 -4.71 11.76 23.56
N ILE A 63 -3.60 11.73 24.30
CA ILE A 63 -2.72 10.55 24.43
C ILE A 63 -3.50 9.38 24.99
N LYS A 64 -4.28 9.62 26.08
CA LYS A 64 -5.08 8.59 26.70
C LYS A 64 -6.07 7.99 25.71
N LYS A 65 -6.82 8.83 25.00
CA LYS A 65 -7.78 8.42 23.98
C LYS A 65 -7.10 7.56 22.88
N GLU A 66 -5.98 8.03 22.35
CA GLU A 66 -5.26 7.30 21.28
C GLU A 66 -4.72 5.95 21.78
N LEU A 67 -4.09 5.91 22.97
CA LEU A 67 -3.59 4.66 23.55
C LEU A 67 -4.70 3.66 23.85
N ASP A 68 -5.85 4.12 24.35
CA ASP A 68 -6.99 3.25 24.63
C ASP A 68 -7.55 2.64 23.33
N VAL A 69 -7.61 3.40 22.25
CA VAL A 69 -8.02 2.90 20.92
C VAL A 69 -6.99 1.93 20.34
N ILE A 70 -5.69 2.27 20.40
CA ILE A 70 -4.60 1.42 19.90
C ILE A 70 -4.55 0.09 20.66
N SER A 71 -4.65 0.11 21.98
CA SER A 71 -4.66 -1.10 22.81
C SER A 71 -5.93 -1.93 22.60
N GLY A 72 -7.09 -1.29 22.54
CA GLY A 72 -8.36 -1.97 22.28
C GLY A 72 -8.42 -2.67 20.93
N ALA A 73 -7.68 -2.18 19.94
CA ALA A 73 -7.53 -2.80 18.63
C ALA A 73 -6.33 -3.77 18.53
N ASN A 74 -5.61 -4.02 19.62
CA ASN A 74 -4.40 -4.87 19.67
C ASN A 74 -3.29 -4.43 18.69
N LEU A 75 -3.12 -3.12 18.50
CA LEU A 75 -2.19 -2.53 17.53
C LEU A 75 -0.85 -2.09 18.15
N SER A 76 -0.64 -2.28 19.46
CA SER A 76 0.60 -1.85 20.13
C SER A 76 1.85 -2.44 19.48
N GLY A 77 1.83 -3.71 19.10
CA GLY A 77 2.93 -4.38 18.38
C GLY A 77 3.21 -3.75 17.02
N TYR A 78 2.17 -3.35 16.29
CA TYR A 78 2.31 -2.65 15.01
C TYR A 78 3.09 -1.34 15.18
N PHE A 79 2.71 -0.50 16.15
CA PHE A 79 3.43 0.76 16.44
C PHE A 79 4.88 0.52 16.85
N LEU A 80 5.14 -0.51 17.63
CA LEU A 80 6.50 -0.86 18.05
C LEU A 80 7.38 -1.29 16.87
N ILE A 81 6.83 -2.08 15.94
CA ILE A 81 7.53 -2.50 14.72
C ILE A 81 7.82 -1.31 13.81
N VAL A 82 6.82 -0.45 13.55
CA VAL A 82 6.99 0.76 12.74
C VAL A 82 8.05 1.68 13.35
N ARG A 83 7.97 1.94 14.66
CA ARG A 83 8.96 2.71 15.40
C ARG A 83 10.36 2.13 15.27
N ASP A 84 10.49 0.83 15.39
CA ASP A 84 11.76 0.13 15.28
C ASP A 84 12.40 0.30 13.90
N ILE A 85 11.61 0.19 12.84
CA ILE A 85 12.07 0.41 11.48
C ILE A 85 12.54 1.86 11.31
N VAL A 86 11.75 2.86 11.73
CA VAL A 86 12.12 4.27 11.65
C VAL A 86 13.36 4.58 12.46
N ASN A 87 13.46 4.05 13.69
CA ASN A 87 14.66 4.25 14.51
C ASN A 87 15.90 3.61 13.90
N SER A 88 15.76 2.46 13.23
CA SER A 88 16.88 1.83 12.54
C SER A 88 17.51 2.71 11.45
N VAL A 89 16.72 3.61 10.86
CA VAL A 89 17.19 4.63 9.91
C VAL A 89 17.95 5.73 10.64
N ASN A 90 17.36 6.25 11.73
CA ASN A 90 18.01 7.29 12.56
C ASN A 90 19.33 6.83 13.18
N ASP A 91 19.39 5.61 13.73
CA ASP A 91 20.57 5.05 14.41
C ASP A 91 21.75 4.86 13.45
N ARG A 92 21.49 4.78 12.14
CA ARG A 92 22.52 4.76 11.08
C ARG A 92 22.93 6.17 10.64
N GLY A 93 22.41 7.21 11.26
CA GLY A 93 22.65 8.60 10.88
C GLY A 93 21.93 9.00 9.58
N TRP A 94 20.96 8.20 9.11
CA TRP A 94 20.15 8.54 7.94
C TRP A 94 18.93 9.38 8.36
N ILE A 95 18.27 10.00 7.40
CA ILE A 95 17.12 10.87 7.65
C ILE A 95 15.85 10.15 7.19
N PRO A 96 14.99 9.65 8.10
CA PRO A 96 13.66 9.18 7.71
C PRO A 96 12.76 10.36 7.34
N GLY A 97 11.69 10.10 6.59
CA GLY A 97 10.68 11.10 6.32
C GLY A 97 9.99 11.62 7.59
N PRO A 98 9.48 12.85 7.57
CA PRO A 98 8.84 13.47 8.74
C PRO A 98 7.47 12.85 9.08
N GLY A 99 6.98 11.95 8.25
CA GLY A 99 5.62 11.45 8.29
C GLY A 99 4.71 12.20 7.32
N ARG A 100 3.79 11.49 6.71
CA ARG A 100 2.82 12.03 5.74
C ARG A 100 1.47 11.34 5.86
N GLY A 101 0.49 11.83 5.10
CA GLY A 101 -0.85 11.24 5.07
C GLY A 101 -1.54 11.30 6.43
N SER A 102 -2.34 10.29 6.73
CA SER A 102 -3.14 10.21 7.94
C SER A 102 -2.31 9.95 9.20
N ALA A 103 -1.15 9.29 9.08
CA ALA A 103 -0.27 8.97 10.20
C ALA A 103 0.23 10.22 10.97
N ALA A 104 0.33 11.36 10.27
CA ALA A 104 0.66 12.65 10.90
C ALA A 104 -0.41 13.14 11.90
N GLY A 105 -1.64 12.59 11.86
CA GLY A 105 -2.73 12.90 12.80
C GLY A 105 -2.65 12.18 14.14
N CYS A 106 -1.67 11.28 14.34
CA CYS A 106 -1.51 10.48 15.55
C CYS A 106 -0.44 11.09 16.49
N LEU A 107 -0.85 11.46 17.71
CA LEU A 107 0.05 12.01 18.72
C LEU A 107 0.99 10.95 19.31
N VAL A 108 0.50 9.71 19.45
CA VAL A 108 1.34 8.57 19.83
C VAL A 108 2.48 8.38 18.83
N SER A 109 2.18 8.40 17.52
CA SER A 109 3.21 8.31 16.46
C SER A 109 4.27 9.41 16.59
N TYR A 110 3.85 10.64 16.91
CA TYR A 110 4.78 11.75 17.13
C TYR A 110 5.65 11.52 18.38
N LEU A 111 5.07 11.08 19.49
CA LEU A 111 5.81 10.87 20.74
C LEU A 111 6.85 9.76 20.60
N VAL A 112 6.50 8.67 19.92
CA VAL A 112 7.42 7.53 19.76
C VAL A 112 8.36 7.64 18.55
N ASN A 113 8.49 8.80 17.93
CA ASN A 113 9.36 9.09 16.77
C ASN A 113 9.00 8.40 15.45
N ILE A 114 7.78 7.91 15.28
CA ILE A 114 7.29 7.44 13.98
C ILE A 114 7.11 8.62 13.03
N THR A 115 6.55 9.74 13.53
CA THR A 115 6.42 10.99 12.78
C THR A 115 7.10 12.14 13.50
N GLN A 116 7.43 13.22 12.76
CA GLN A 116 8.01 14.45 13.30
C GLN A 116 6.98 15.60 13.35
N VAL A 117 5.75 15.35 12.92
CA VAL A 117 4.65 16.33 12.89
C VAL A 117 3.88 16.24 14.21
N ASN A 118 3.82 17.34 14.95
CA ASN A 118 2.98 17.43 16.15
C ASN A 118 1.52 17.71 15.74
N PRO A 119 0.61 16.72 15.83
CA PRO A 119 -0.76 16.86 15.33
C PRO A 119 -1.57 17.93 16.07
N MET A 120 -1.27 18.18 17.36
CA MET A 120 -1.99 19.17 18.16
C MET A 120 -1.75 20.61 17.66
N LYS A 121 -0.52 20.89 17.20
CA LYS A 121 -0.17 22.23 16.67
C LYS A 121 -0.90 22.56 15.37
N TYR A 122 -1.30 21.55 14.60
CA TYR A 122 -1.95 21.71 13.31
C TYR A 122 -3.44 21.32 13.31
N GLY A 123 -4.00 21.03 14.48
CA GLY A 123 -5.40 20.61 14.61
C GLY A 123 -5.74 19.31 13.87
N LEU A 124 -4.78 18.40 13.73
CA LEU A 124 -4.98 17.16 13.01
C LEU A 124 -5.79 16.14 13.83
N ILE A 125 -6.66 15.42 13.15
CA ILE A 125 -7.66 14.53 13.76
C ILE A 125 -7.17 13.09 13.72
N PHE A 126 -7.15 12.41 14.89
CA PHE A 126 -6.73 11.02 15.03
C PHE A 126 -7.63 10.05 14.28
N GLU A 127 -8.92 10.29 14.25
CA GLU A 127 -9.92 9.44 13.61
C GLU A 127 -9.76 9.34 12.10
N ARG A 128 -9.01 10.26 11.47
CA ARG A 128 -8.59 10.15 10.07
C ARG A 128 -7.49 9.11 9.87
N PHE A 129 -6.66 8.92 10.88
CA PHE A 129 -5.60 7.92 10.88
C PHE A 129 -6.15 6.54 11.21
N TYR A 130 -6.89 6.43 12.32
CA TYR A 130 -7.50 5.18 12.74
C TYR A 130 -8.87 5.41 13.36
N ASN A 131 -9.84 4.62 12.90
CA ASN A 131 -11.19 4.62 13.41
C ASN A 131 -11.66 3.17 13.61
N ALA A 132 -11.82 2.77 14.88
CA ALA A 132 -12.30 1.44 15.25
C ALA A 132 -13.70 1.11 14.68
N GLY A 133 -14.49 2.12 14.33
CA GLY A 133 -15.80 1.94 13.68
C GLY A 133 -15.72 1.39 12.24
N ARG A 134 -14.53 1.30 11.66
CA ARG A 134 -14.30 0.61 10.37
C ARG A 134 -14.10 -0.89 10.52
N ASN A 135 -13.92 -1.36 11.75
CA ASN A 135 -13.83 -2.79 12.02
C ASN A 135 -15.23 -3.39 11.88
N THR A 136 -15.35 -4.44 11.08
CA THR A 136 -16.54 -5.28 10.97
C THR A 136 -16.28 -6.63 11.59
N ASP A 137 -17.33 -7.41 11.87
CA ASP A 137 -17.19 -8.76 12.43
C ASP A 137 -16.25 -9.61 11.56
N GLY A 138 -15.08 -9.95 12.11
CA GLY A 138 -14.04 -10.74 11.43
C GLY A 138 -13.04 -9.95 10.59
N HIS A 139 -13.18 -8.62 10.43
CA HIS A 139 -12.23 -7.80 9.69
C HIS A 139 -11.74 -6.61 10.52
N VAL A 140 -10.46 -6.64 10.91
CA VAL A 140 -9.78 -5.53 11.59
C VAL A 140 -9.03 -4.70 10.56
N SER A 141 -9.47 -3.46 10.36
CA SER A 141 -8.74 -2.51 9.52
C SER A 141 -7.43 -2.11 10.21
N LEU A 142 -6.31 -2.31 9.55
CA LEU A 142 -5.01 -1.86 10.05
C LEU A 142 -4.77 -0.40 9.66
N PRO A 143 -4.08 0.38 10.51
CA PRO A 143 -3.63 1.71 10.12
C PRO A 143 -2.53 1.59 9.06
N ASP A 144 -2.52 2.52 8.11
CA ASP A 144 -1.50 2.60 7.06
C ASP A 144 -0.47 3.67 7.42
N VAL A 145 0.75 3.23 7.75
CA VAL A 145 1.88 4.12 8.05
C VAL A 145 2.93 3.97 6.96
N ASP A 146 3.00 4.98 6.11
CA ASP A 146 4.07 5.10 5.12
C ASP A 146 5.41 5.44 5.80
N ILE A 147 6.39 4.56 5.64
CA ILE A 147 7.75 4.77 6.15
C ILE A 147 8.63 5.24 5.01
N ASP A 148 8.90 6.54 4.96
CA ASP A 148 9.76 7.14 3.96
C ASP A 148 11.22 7.06 4.42
N VAL A 149 12.08 6.52 3.55
CA VAL A 149 13.51 6.37 3.78
C VAL A 149 14.31 6.91 2.59
N PRO A 150 15.59 7.26 2.72
CA PRO A 150 16.41 7.63 1.58
C PRO A 150 16.39 6.51 0.52
N ALA A 151 16.16 6.87 -0.75
CA ALA A 151 15.96 5.89 -1.81
C ALA A 151 17.15 4.95 -1.97
N THR A 152 18.39 5.48 -1.81
CA THR A 152 19.64 4.70 -1.87
C THR A 152 19.82 3.75 -0.68
N LYS A 153 19.07 3.95 0.42
CA LYS A 153 19.18 3.18 1.66
C LYS A 153 18.04 2.19 1.88
N ARG A 154 17.03 2.19 1.00
CA ARG A 154 15.84 1.36 1.15
C ARG A 154 16.15 -0.13 1.25
N ASP A 155 17.04 -0.65 0.42
CA ASP A 155 17.37 -2.07 0.42
C ASP A 155 18.10 -2.47 1.72
N GLU A 156 18.95 -1.60 2.26
CA GLU A 156 19.61 -1.81 3.56
C GLU A 156 18.59 -1.84 4.72
N VAL A 157 17.52 -1.03 4.64
CA VAL A 157 16.41 -1.06 5.63
C VAL A 157 15.62 -2.37 5.52
N ILE A 158 15.34 -2.86 4.32
CA ILE A 158 14.68 -4.15 4.11
C ILE A 158 15.54 -5.29 4.65
N ASP A 159 16.85 -5.25 4.44
CA ASP A 159 17.78 -6.24 4.98
C ASP A 159 17.84 -6.20 6.52
N TYR A 160 17.74 -5.01 7.11
CA TYR A 160 17.58 -4.90 8.56
C TYR A 160 16.31 -5.60 9.06
N ILE A 161 15.17 -5.36 8.41
CA ILE A 161 13.91 -5.98 8.76
C ILE A 161 14.02 -7.50 8.65
N ARG A 162 14.60 -8.01 7.56
CA ARG A 162 14.82 -9.46 7.36
C ARG A 162 15.69 -10.07 8.44
N ASN A 163 16.77 -9.39 8.82
CA ASN A 163 17.69 -9.89 9.85
C ASN A 163 17.06 -9.87 11.24
N LYS A 164 16.20 -8.90 11.53
CA LYS A 164 15.58 -8.75 12.84
C LYS A 164 14.36 -9.65 13.02
N TYR A 165 13.47 -9.69 12.03
CA TYR A 165 12.19 -10.41 12.14
C TYR A 165 12.24 -11.81 11.54
N GLY A 166 13.31 -12.17 10.85
CA GLY A 166 13.52 -13.48 10.25
C GLY A 166 13.47 -13.47 8.73
N LYS A 167 14.49 -14.00 8.09
CA LYS A 167 14.62 -14.03 6.62
C LYS A 167 13.48 -14.81 5.95
N ASP A 168 12.97 -15.84 6.61
CA ASP A 168 11.88 -16.67 6.11
C ASP A 168 10.50 -16.08 6.41
N LYS A 169 10.43 -15.01 7.22
CA LYS A 169 9.19 -14.37 7.65
C LYS A 169 8.96 -13.02 7.00
N VAL A 170 9.96 -12.49 6.29
CA VAL A 170 9.93 -11.16 5.68
C VAL A 170 10.09 -11.29 4.18
N GLY A 171 9.13 -10.78 3.44
CA GLY A 171 9.14 -10.81 1.99
C GLY A 171 8.50 -9.58 1.37
N GLN A 172 8.98 -9.21 0.18
CA GLN A 172 8.25 -8.30 -0.67
C GLN A 172 7.13 -9.06 -1.37
N MET A 173 6.18 -8.36 -1.96
CA MET A 173 5.03 -8.96 -2.62
C MET A 173 5.02 -8.69 -4.12
N VAL A 174 4.27 -9.49 -4.83
CA VAL A 174 4.02 -9.32 -6.26
C VAL A 174 3.05 -8.16 -6.48
N THR A 175 3.15 -7.53 -7.62
CA THR A 175 2.10 -6.69 -8.20
C THR A 175 1.87 -7.09 -9.64
N PHE A 176 0.63 -7.09 -10.08
CA PHE A 176 0.27 -7.42 -11.45
C PHE A 176 -0.15 -6.17 -12.20
N GLY A 177 0.60 -5.86 -13.26
CA GLY A 177 0.18 -4.84 -14.21
C GLY A 177 -0.99 -5.36 -15.05
N ARG A 178 -2.09 -4.61 -15.09
CA ARG A 178 -3.28 -4.92 -15.90
C ARG A 178 -3.31 -4.09 -17.17
N LEU A 179 -3.91 -4.64 -18.21
CA LEU A 179 -4.23 -3.90 -19.43
C LEU A 179 -5.44 -2.99 -19.13
N GLN A 180 -5.18 -1.70 -18.94
CA GLN A 180 -6.24 -0.69 -18.87
C GLN A 180 -6.71 -0.31 -20.30
N GLY A 181 -7.87 0.32 -20.46
CA GLY A 181 -8.49 0.61 -21.75
C GLY A 181 -7.56 1.15 -22.82
N ARG A 182 -6.80 2.22 -22.51
CA ARG A 182 -5.80 2.79 -23.43
C ARG A 182 -4.75 1.77 -23.86
N SER A 183 -4.22 1.00 -22.92
CA SER A 183 -3.17 0.02 -23.20
C SER A 183 -3.71 -1.23 -23.91
N ALA A 184 -4.91 -1.67 -23.57
CA ALA A 184 -5.57 -2.78 -24.26
C ALA A 184 -5.83 -2.46 -25.73
N LEU A 185 -6.41 -1.29 -26.00
CA LEU A 185 -6.67 -0.84 -27.37
C LEU A 185 -5.36 -0.66 -28.14
N LYS A 186 -4.35 -0.07 -27.51
CA LYS A 186 -3.03 0.11 -28.14
C LYS A 186 -2.37 -1.20 -28.52
N GLU A 187 -2.40 -2.21 -27.66
CA GLU A 187 -1.85 -3.53 -27.95
C GLU A 187 -2.58 -4.20 -29.10
N VAL A 188 -3.92 -4.14 -29.11
CA VAL A 188 -4.71 -4.75 -30.19
C VAL A 188 -4.47 -4.08 -31.54
N LEU A 189 -4.47 -2.74 -31.59
CA LEU A 189 -4.18 -2.00 -32.81
C LEU A 189 -2.77 -2.32 -33.34
N ARG A 190 -1.79 -2.35 -32.45
CA ARG A 190 -0.40 -2.66 -32.80
C ARG A 190 -0.21 -4.09 -33.30
N MET A 191 -0.78 -5.07 -32.61
CA MET A 191 -0.64 -6.49 -32.97
C MET A 191 -1.33 -6.86 -34.28
N ASN A 192 -2.34 -6.11 -34.65
CA ASN A 192 -3.06 -6.33 -35.91
C ASN A 192 -2.58 -5.39 -37.04
N GLU A 193 -1.55 -4.58 -36.80
CA GLU A 193 -1.05 -3.58 -37.76
C GLU A 193 -2.21 -2.75 -38.35
N ALA A 194 -3.19 -2.41 -37.50
CA ALA A 194 -4.46 -1.87 -37.94
C ALA A 194 -4.37 -0.42 -38.42
N CYS A 195 -3.38 0.34 -37.93
CA CYS A 195 -3.16 1.75 -38.28
C CYS A 195 -1.69 2.16 -38.03
N SER A 196 -1.35 3.37 -38.45
CA SER A 196 -0.04 3.97 -38.18
C SER A 196 0.16 4.20 -36.68
N TYR A 197 1.44 4.38 -36.27
CA TYR A 197 1.79 4.68 -34.88
C TYR A 197 1.14 5.99 -34.39
N ASP A 198 1.11 7.01 -35.26
CA ASP A 198 0.54 8.32 -34.90
C ASP A 198 -0.98 8.23 -34.74
N GLU A 199 -1.66 7.56 -35.67
CA GLU A 199 -3.08 7.33 -35.60
C GLU A 199 -3.47 6.49 -34.38
N MET A 200 -2.73 5.42 -34.07
CA MET A 200 -2.91 4.63 -32.87
C MET A 200 -2.82 5.48 -31.60
N ASN A 201 -1.86 6.41 -31.53
CA ASN A 201 -1.73 7.31 -30.38
C ASN A 201 -2.91 8.31 -30.30
N VAL A 202 -3.42 8.79 -31.43
CA VAL A 202 -4.61 9.66 -31.46
C VAL A 202 -5.81 8.89 -30.93
N ILE A 203 -6.12 7.72 -31.49
CA ILE A 203 -7.25 6.88 -31.06
C ILE A 203 -7.17 6.57 -29.57
N THR A 204 -6.01 6.11 -29.08
CA THR A 204 -5.89 5.70 -27.67
C THR A 204 -5.89 6.86 -26.69
N LYS A 205 -5.44 8.06 -27.09
CA LYS A 205 -5.50 9.28 -26.25
C LYS A 205 -6.92 9.83 -26.13
N SER A 206 -7.84 9.50 -27.04
CA SER A 206 -9.25 9.89 -26.96
C SER A 206 -9.99 9.17 -25.83
N LEU A 207 -9.47 8.05 -25.32
CA LEU A 207 -10.02 7.41 -24.13
C LEU A 207 -9.60 8.19 -22.87
N PRO A 208 -10.44 8.31 -21.83
CA PRO A 208 -10.02 8.84 -20.52
C PRO A 208 -9.02 7.90 -19.81
N HIS A 209 -8.34 8.39 -18.78
CA HIS A 209 -7.64 7.51 -17.87
C HIS A 209 -8.63 6.84 -16.91
N GLU A 210 -8.34 5.59 -16.52
CA GLU A 210 -9.22 4.81 -15.63
C GLU A 210 -9.55 5.55 -14.33
N HIS A 211 -8.57 6.25 -13.74
CA HIS A 211 -8.78 7.01 -12.50
C HIS A 211 -9.71 8.22 -12.66
N GLU A 212 -9.90 8.74 -13.88
CA GLU A 212 -10.80 9.86 -14.15
C GLU A 212 -12.27 9.44 -14.16
N VAL A 213 -12.53 8.14 -14.36
CA VAL A 213 -13.88 7.55 -14.49
C VAL A 213 -14.07 6.37 -13.53
N SER A 214 -13.25 6.26 -12.50
CA SER A 214 -13.24 5.12 -11.58
C SER A 214 -14.58 4.89 -10.89
N ASP A 215 -15.24 5.96 -10.46
CA ASP A 215 -16.54 5.88 -9.77
C ASP A 215 -17.63 5.31 -10.69
N GLN A 216 -17.68 5.78 -11.93
CA GLN A 216 -18.62 5.29 -12.94
C GLN A 216 -18.31 3.85 -13.37
N LEU A 217 -17.03 3.48 -13.43
CA LEU A 217 -16.63 2.11 -13.73
C LEU A 217 -17.07 1.13 -12.64
N SER A 218 -17.04 1.56 -11.37
CA SER A 218 -17.45 0.73 -10.23
C SER A 218 -18.93 0.37 -10.25
N GLU A 219 -19.76 1.17 -10.92
CA GLU A 219 -21.20 0.93 -11.10
C GLU A 219 -21.52 -0.02 -12.27
N MET A 220 -20.52 -0.33 -13.11
CA MET A 220 -20.70 -1.23 -14.25
C MET A 220 -20.54 -2.69 -13.82
N GLU A 221 -21.43 -3.57 -14.28
CA GLU A 221 -21.33 -5.03 -14.08
C GLU A 221 -20.00 -5.59 -14.63
N ASN A 222 -19.57 -5.09 -15.80
CA ASN A 222 -18.29 -5.42 -16.42
C ASN A 222 -17.54 -4.11 -16.70
N PRO A 223 -16.67 -3.66 -15.78
CA PRO A 223 -15.95 -2.41 -15.93
C PRO A 223 -15.05 -2.39 -17.17
N SER A 224 -15.25 -1.40 -18.04
CA SER A 224 -14.43 -1.17 -19.23
C SER A 224 -14.42 0.31 -19.58
N VAL A 225 -13.24 0.91 -19.60
CA VAL A 225 -13.05 2.31 -20.03
C VAL A 225 -13.45 2.49 -21.47
N ILE A 226 -13.16 1.50 -22.34
CA ILE A 226 -13.50 1.53 -23.76
C ILE A 226 -15.02 1.56 -23.91
N LYS A 227 -15.72 0.63 -23.27
CA LYS A 227 -17.20 0.56 -23.32
C LYS A 227 -17.83 1.81 -22.74
N TRP A 228 -17.33 2.27 -21.60
CA TRP A 228 -17.80 3.50 -20.95
C TRP A 228 -17.68 4.72 -21.89
N THR A 229 -16.54 4.86 -22.58
CA THR A 229 -16.31 5.97 -23.51
C THR A 229 -17.27 5.91 -24.70
N LEU A 230 -17.45 4.73 -25.29
CA LEU A 230 -18.40 4.54 -26.41
C LEU A 230 -19.84 4.89 -26.02
N MET A 231 -20.22 4.65 -24.76
CA MET A 231 -21.59 4.94 -24.27
C MET A 231 -21.76 6.40 -23.85
N ASN A 232 -20.77 7.01 -23.19
CA ASN A 232 -20.93 8.31 -22.52
C ASN A 232 -20.25 9.48 -23.26
N GLN A 233 -19.29 9.19 -24.14
CA GLN A 233 -18.55 10.18 -24.93
C GLN A 233 -18.37 9.69 -26.38
N PRO A 234 -19.48 9.31 -27.06
CA PRO A 234 -19.39 8.70 -28.39
C PRO A 234 -18.73 9.60 -29.45
N GLU A 235 -18.77 10.92 -29.27
CA GLU A 235 -18.20 11.91 -30.18
C GLU A 235 -16.69 11.80 -30.30
N VAL A 236 -15.98 11.40 -29.23
CA VAL A 236 -14.50 11.34 -29.25
C VAL A 236 -13.96 10.14 -30.04
N LEU A 237 -14.79 9.11 -30.23
CA LEU A 237 -14.43 7.90 -30.97
C LEU A 237 -15.22 7.74 -32.29
N ARG A 238 -16.06 8.71 -32.63
CA ARG A 238 -17.05 8.65 -33.73
C ARG A 238 -16.47 8.26 -35.08
N GLU A 239 -15.24 8.69 -35.37
CA GLU A 239 -14.56 8.40 -36.63
C GLU A 239 -13.97 6.98 -36.69
N TYR A 240 -13.81 6.33 -35.55
CA TYR A 240 -13.13 5.04 -35.42
C TYR A 240 -14.07 3.90 -35.09
N CYS A 241 -14.98 4.12 -34.14
CA CYS A 241 -15.91 3.12 -33.65
C CYS A 241 -17.15 3.78 -33.02
N ARG A 242 -18.32 3.18 -33.24
CA ARG A 242 -19.60 3.59 -32.62
C ARG A 242 -20.27 2.36 -32.02
N MET A 243 -21.01 2.59 -30.96
CA MET A 243 -21.88 1.57 -30.37
C MET A 243 -23.33 1.85 -30.72
N ASN A 244 -24.00 0.85 -31.25
CA ASN A 244 -25.40 0.89 -31.57
C ASN A 244 -26.27 0.63 -30.32
N ASP A 245 -27.58 0.91 -30.40
CA ASP A 245 -28.54 0.71 -29.30
C ASP A 245 -28.62 -0.74 -28.81
N ASP A 246 -28.32 -1.70 -29.67
CA ASP A 246 -28.26 -3.13 -29.34
C ASP A 246 -26.91 -3.58 -28.73
N GLY A 247 -25.97 -2.66 -28.55
CA GLY A 247 -24.65 -2.91 -28.03
C GLY A 247 -23.62 -3.44 -29.05
N THR A 248 -24.00 -3.60 -30.31
CA THR A 248 -23.06 -3.96 -31.38
C THR A 248 -22.18 -2.78 -31.77
N LEU A 249 -20.95 -3.06 -32.22
CA LEU A 249 -20.02 -2.04 -32.66
C LEU A 249 -19.98 -1.92 -34.20
N GLU A 250 -19.86 -0.68 -34.67
CA GLU A 250 -19.78 -0.32 -36.09
C GLU A 250 -18.59 0.66 -36.31
N GLY A 251 -17.98 0.60 -37.49
CA GLY A 251 -16.85 1.44 -37.90
C GLY A 251 -15.62 0.63 -38.28
N ASP A 252 -14.62 1.32 -38.82
CA ASP A 252 -13.43 0.67 -39.40
C ASP A 252 -12.62 -0.12 -38.36
N TYR A 253 -12.68 0.28 -37.13
CA TYR A 253 -11.97 -0.37 -36.01
C TYR A 253 -12.89 -1.17 -35.06
N ALA A 254 -14.18 -1.33 -35.36
CA ALA A 254 -15.15 -1.98 -34.48
C ALA A 254 -14.65 -3.34 -33.96
N LYS A 255 -14.15 -4.21 -34.83
CA LYS A 255 -13.59 -5.51 -34.44
C LYS A 255 -12.38 -5.37 -33.49
N ARG A 256 -11.58 -4.30 -33.61
CA ARG A 256 -10.43 -4.06 -32.76
C ARG A 256 -10.84 -3.56 -31.38
N PHE A 257 -11.85 -2.74 -31.32
CA PHE A 257 -12.47 -2.30 -30.07
C PHE A 257 -13.10 -3.47 -29.32
N GLU A 258 -13.82 -4.37 -29.98
CA GLU A 258 -14.31 -5.60 -29.36
C GLU A 258 -13.19 -6.47 -28.78
N GLN A 259 -12.12 -6.68 -29.55
CA GLN A 259 -10.97 -7.44 -29.09
C GLN A 259 -10.31 -6.76 -27.87
N ALA A 260 -10.20 -5.44 -27.89
CA ALA A 260 -9.59 -4.68 -26.80
C ALA A 260 -10.43 -4.76 -25.52
N MET A 261 -11.77 -4.63 -25.61
CA MET A 261 -12.66 -4.80 -24.47
C MET A 261 -12.57 -6.19 -23.83
N ARG A 262 -12.30 -7.24 -24.63
CA ARG A 262 -12.14 -8.62 -24.12
C ARG A 262 -10.86 -8.83 -23.33
N ILE A 263 -9.80 -8.08 -23.63
CA ILE A 263 -8.52 -8.19 -22.92
C ILE A 263 -8.31 -7.08 -21.87
N GLU A 264 -9.19 -6.08 -21.87
CA GLU A 264 -9.18 -5.03 -20.84
C GLU A 264 -9.37 -5.64 -19.44
N GLY A 265 -8.60 -5.17 -18.47
CA GLY A 265 -8.59 -5.72 -17.11
C GLY A 265 -7.75 -6.99 -16.92
N THR A 266 -7.32 -7.66 -17.99
CA THR A 266 -6.49 -8.87 -17.86
C THR A 266 -5.06 -8.55 -17.43
N PHE A 267 -4.39 -9.51 -16.79
CA PHE A 267 -2.99 -9.37 -16.37
C PHE A 267 -2.04 -9.32 -17.56
N LYS A 268 -1.19 -8.30 -17.59
CA LYS A 268 -0.16 -8.09 -18.62
C LYS A 268 1.24 -8.48 -18.14
N SER A 269 1.56 -8.15 -16.92
CA SER A 269 2.92 -8.31 -16.40
C SER A 269 2.91 -8.56 -14.90
N GLN A 270 3.91 -9.29 -14.45
CA GLN A 270 4.24 -9.46 -13.03
C GLN A 270 5.39 -8.51 -12.69
N GLY A 271 5.25 -7.80 -11.59
CA GLY A 271 6.28 -6.95 -11.01
C GLY A 271 6.48 -7.25 -9.52
N LYS A 272 7.46 -6.60 -8.93
CA LYS A 272 7.65 -6.55 -7.48
C LYS A 272 7.08 -5.23 -6.96
N HIS A 273 6.25 -5.28 -5.92
CA HIS A 273 5.66 -4.08 -5.34
C HIS A 273 6.74 -3.12 -4.85
N ALA A 274 6.62 -1.85 -5.19
CA ALA A 274 7.68 -0.87 -4.96
C ALA A 274 7.93 -0.58 -3.48
N ALA A 275 6.89 -0.61 -2.64
CA ALA A 275 6.96 -0.20 -1.24
C ALA A 275 6.71 -1.34 -0.26
N GLY A 276 5.72 -2.19 -0.52
CA GLY A 276 5.18 -3.16 0.42
C GLY A 276 6.16 -4.25 0.83
N VAL A 277 6.27 -4.45 2.13
CA VAL A 277 7.01 -5.55 2.77
C VAL A 277 6.06 -6.23 3.75
N VAL A 278 5.88 -7.54 3.61
CA VAL A 278 5.14 -8.36 4.57
C VAL A 278 6.08 -8.81 5.67
N ILE A 279 5.64 -8.67 6.92
CA ILE A 279 6.30 -9.25 8.09
C ILE A 279 5.32 -10.23 8.72
N SER A 280 5.61 -11.52 8.62
CA SER A 280 4.74 -12.60 9.10
C SER A 280 5.19 -13.13 10.46
N SER A 281 4.24 -13.59 11.26
CA SER A 281 4.51 -14.37 12.47
C SER A 281 5.03 -15.78 12.17
N HIS A 282 4.73 -16.30 10.96
CA HIS A 282 5.09 -17.63 10.49
C HIS A 282 6.03 -17.54 9.28
N ASN A 283 6.64 -18.68 8.94
CA ASN A 283 7.41 -18.79 7.70
C ASN A 283 6.49 -18.56 6.49
N LEU A 284 6.86 -17.62 5.60
CA LEU A 284 6.06 -17.24 4.44
C LEU A 284 5.80 -18.40 3.48
N ASP A 285 6.75 -19.33 3.30
CA ASP A 285 6.57 -20.51 2.46
C ASP A 285 5.42 -21.44 2.95
N ASN A 286 5.01 -21.31 4.22
CA ASN A 286 3.94 -22.13 4.81
C ASN A 286 2.56 -21.44 4.76
N VAL A 287 2.52 -20.14 4.54
CA VAL A 287 1.29 -19.34 4.72
C VAL A 287 0.87 -18.56 3.49
N CYS A 288 1.72 -18.46 2.47
CA CYS A 288 1.34 -17.91 1.18
C CYS A 288 2.15 -18.55 0.04
N PRO A 289 1.62 -18.58 -1.19
CA PRO A 289 2.39 -19.02 -2.35
C PRO A 289 3.56 -18.06 -2.59
N MET A 290 4.74 -18.63 -2.84
CA MET A 290 5.95 -17.84 -3.12
C MET A 290 6.32 -17.96 -4.60
N VAL A 291 6.67 -16.84 -5.22
CA VAL A 291 7.13 -16.78 -6.61
C VAL A 291 8.51 -16.15 -6.68
N ARG A 292 9.19 -16.33 -7.80
CA ARG A 292 10.44 -15.60 -8.05
C ARG A 292 10.13 -14.22 -8.64
N ASP A 293 10.91 -13.24 -8.24
CA ASP A 293 10.88 -11.91 -8.86
C ASP A 293 11.24 -12.00 -10.36
N LYS A 294 11.01 -10.94 -11.11
CA LYS A 294 11.25 -10.89 -12.55
C LYS A 294 12.71 -11.20 -12.94
N LYS A 295 13.66 -10.93 -12.04
CA LYS A 295 15.08 -11.24 -12.25
C LYS A 295 15.44 -12.68 -11.86
N GLY A 296 14.53 -13.42 -11.22
CA GLY A 296 14.76 -14.77 -10.73
C GLY A 296 15.67 -14.88 -9.50
N THR A 297 16.01 -13.74 -8.90
CA THR A 297 17.02 -13.65 -7.83
C THR A 297 16.43 -13.77 -6.42
N GLU A 298 15.17 -13.38 -6.25
CA GLU A 298 14.54 -13.28 -4.94
C GLU A 298 13.18 -13.98 -4.91
N LYS A 299 12.85 -14.63 -3.79
CA LYS A 299 11.50 -15.11 -3.52
C LYS A 299 10.66 -13.96 -2.97
N ILE A 300 9.48 -13.77 -3.53
CA ILE A 300 8.49 -12.78 -3.10
C ILE A 300 7.13 -13.45 -2.90
N ALA A 301 6.28 -12.88 -2.05
CA ALA A 301 4.92 -13.36 -1.86
C ALA A 301 4.14 -13.25 -3.19
N GLY A 302 3.56 -14.35 -3.63
CA GLY A 302 2.94 -14.54 -4.96
C GLY A 302 1.51 -14.05 -5.06
N MET A 303 1.04 -13.25 -4.10
CA MET A 303 -0.29 -12.63 -4.07
C MET A 303 -0.16 -11.12 -3.98
N GLU A 304 -1.16 -10.40 -4.49
CA GLU A 304 -1.25 -8.95 -4.37
C GLU A 304 -1.61 -8.54 -2.93
N MET A 305 -1.44 -7.27 -2.63
CA MET A 305 -1.62 -6.68 -1.31
C MET A 305 -2.98 -7.04 -0.69
N ASN A 306 -4.07 -6.84 -1.42
CA ASN A 306 -5.42 -7.06 -0.92
C ASN A 306 -5.67 -8.54 -0.56
N ASP A 307 -5.12 -9.46 -1.35
CA ASP A 307 -5.25 -10.90 -1.10
C ASP A 307 -4.44 -11.30 0.15
N LEU A 308 -3.24 -10.75 0.30
CA LEU A 308 -2.41 -10.99 1.49
C LEU A 308 -3.05 -10.44 2.76
N GLU A 309 -3.66 -9.26 2.70
CA GLU A 309 -4.41 -8.68 3.81
C GLU A 309 -5.64 -9.53 4.17
N ALA A 310 -6.39 -10.01 3.16
CA ALA A 310 -7.52 -10.91 3.37
C ALA A 310 -7.11 -12.24 4.01
N MET A 311 -5.88 -12.71 3.76
CA MET A 311 -5.28 -13.89 4.42
C MET A 311 -4.73 -13.59 5.82
N GLY A 312 -4.82 -12.36 6.30
CA GLY A 312 -4.35 -11.94 7.63
C GLY A 312 -2.87 -11.55 7.70
N HIS A 313 -2.22 -11.34 6.56
CA HIS A 313 -0.84 -10.83 6.55
C HIS A 313 -0.80 -9.32 6.73
N VAL A 314 0.22 -8.85 7.44
CA VAL A 314 0.40 -7.42 7.72
C VAL A 314 1.50 -6.83 6.84
N LYS A 315 1.12 -5.79 6.12
CA LYS A 315 1.99 -5.02 5.23
C LYS A 315 2.60 -3.82 5.95
N PHE A 316 3.84 -3.53 5.62
CA PHE A 316 4.54 -2.30 5.98
C PHE A 316 5.05 -1.64 4.70
N ASP A 317 4.73 -0.37 4.48
CA ASP A 317 5.15 0.36 3.30
C ASP A 317 6.47 1.10 3.54
N ILE A 318 7.53 0.59 2.93
CA ILE A 318 8.88 1.17 2.99
C ILE A 318 9.16 1.86 1.66
N LEU A 319 9.06 3.18 1.63
CA LEU A 319 9.18 3.99 0.43
C LEU A 319 10.55 4.65 0.31
N GLY A 320 11.22 4.43 -0.81
CA GLY A 320 12.45 5.12 -1.15
C GLY A 320 12.17 6.52 -1.72
N VAL A 321 12.60 7.57 -1.02
CA VAL A 321 12.35 8.98 -1.38
C VAL A 321 13.66 9.67 -1.74
N SER A 322 13.85 10.00 -3.02
CA SER A 322 15.08 10.64 -3.51
C SER A 322 15.34 12.03 -2.91
N LEU A 323 14.31 12.73 -2.44
CA LEU A 323 14.50 14.00 -1.73
C LEU A 323 15.29 13.81 -0.44
N LEU A 324 15.07 12.71 0.28
CA LEU A 324 15.79 12.40 1.52
C LEU A 324 17.28 12.17 1.26
N ASP A 325 17.64 11.54 0.12
CA ASP A 325 19.06 11.42 -0.27
C ASP A 325 19.71 12.79 -0.48
N LYS A 326 18.99 13.71 -1.15
CA LYS A 326 19.47 15.09 -1.37
C LYS A 326 19.66 15.85 -0.05
N VAL A 327 18.68 15.74 0.87
CA VAL A 327 18.77 16.38 2.19
C VAL A 327 19.94 15.82 3.00
N MET A 328 20.15 14.49 2.95
CA MET A 328 21.32 13.86 3.59
C MET A 328 22.64 14.38 2.99
N GLY A 329 22.74 14.43 1.67
CA GLY A 329 23.93 14.95 1.00
C GLY A 329 24.26 16.38 1.39
N ILE A 330 23.26 17.28 1.42
CA ILE A 330 23.42 18.66 1.85
C ILE A 330 23.89 18.72 3.31
N ARG A 331 23.27 17.96 4.21
CA ARG A 331 23.68 17.89 5.63
C ARG A 331 25.13 17.44 5.76
N ASP A 332 25.52 16.41 5.03
CA ASP A 332 26.86 15.83 5.12
C ASP A 332 27.93 16.80 4.58
N GLU A 333 27.62 17.57 3.53
CA GLU A 333 28.46 18.66 3.03
C GLU A 333 28.60 19.82 4.03
N LEU A 334 27.51 20.18 4.74
CA LEU A 334 27.54 21.25 5.72
C LEU A 334 28.27 20.88 7.02
N ASN A 335 28.45 19.60 7.30
CA ASN A 335 29.16 19.09 8.49
C ASN A 335 30.64 18.80 8.22
N GLN A 336 31.11 18.98 6.99
CA GLN A 336 32.53 18.93 6.63
C GLN A 336 33.21 20.31 6.83
#